data_a96b8f23fca900eed9e02c92e4e3a0c7
#
_entry.id   a96b8f23fca900eed9e02c92e4e3a0c7
#
_cell.length_a   1.000
_cell.length_b   1.000
_cell.length_c   1.000
_cell.angle_alpha   90.00
_cell.angle_beta   90.00
_cell.angle_gamma   90.00
#
_symmetry.space_group_name_H-M   'P 1'
#
loop_
_entity.id
_entity.type
_entity.pdbx_description
1 polymer ?
#
loop_
_entity_poly.entity_id
_entity_poly.type
_entity_poly.pdbx_seq_one_letter_code
_entity_poly.pdbx_strand_id
1 'polypeptide(L)'
;STLLISGIIVSVIKHEEWLSRGVKNVIGLKRPAPYEIDLQTSPWFINLVEKFHSAKLDLANSLSERQDILNQLVIDASSVYVKLCFAGMFLVVVIILLIITQKALYSPWGRMMRAIRDNEEAANAMGKNVVKQHLLIFILGSAIVGIAGAMLVTQDGLFTPGSYRPMRYTFLIWVMVIVGGSGNNFG
;
A
#
# COMPACT_ATOMS: atom_id res chain seq x y z
N SER A 1 10.87 -21.48 8.19
CA SER A 1 12.00 -21.10 7.30
C SER A 1 11.84 -19.74 6.65
N THR A 2 10.63 -19.34 6.19
CA THR A 2 10.38 -18.03 5.54
C THR A 2 10.62 -16.83 6.45
N LEU A 3 10.28 -16.92 7.73
CA LEU A 3 10.55 -15.86 8.72
C LEU A 3 12.04 -15.64 8.96
N LEU A 4 12.84 -16.72 8.93
CA LEU A 4 14.29 -16.62 9.04
C LEU A 4 14.89 -15.91 7.82
N ILE A 5 14.45 -16.27 6.62
CA ILE A 5 14.91 -15.63 5.38
C ILE A 5 14.56 -14.14 5.39
N SER A 6 13.35 -13.78 5.77
CA SER A 6 12.93 -12.36 5.88
C SER A 6 13.76 -11.61 6.92
N GLY A 7 14.09 -12.25 8.05
CA GLY A 7 14.97 -11.68 9.07
C GLY A 7 16.40 -11.44 8.56
N ILE A 8 16.95 -12.37 7.78
CA ILE A 8 18.27 -12.22 7.14
C ILE A 8 18.24 -11.06 6.14
N ILE A 9 17.23 -10.98 5.27
CA ILE A 9 17.09 -9.89 4.29
C ILE A 9 17.01 -8.54 4.99
N VAL A 10 16.18 -8.41 6.03
CA VAL A 10 16.08 -7.18 6.83
C VAL A 10 17.40 -6.83 7.50
N SER A 11 18.14 -7.84 8.00
CA SER A 11 19.46 -7.63 8.58
C SER A 11 20.47 -7.12 7.56
N VAL A 12 20.49 -7.69 6.36
CA VAL A 12 21.36 -7.24 5.26
C VAL A 12 21.02 -5.79 4.89
N ILE A 13 19.73 -5.49 4.69
CA ILE A 13 19.29 -4.13 4.37
C ILE A 13 19.72 -3.12 5.47
N LYS A 14 19.69 -3.51 6.73
CA LYS A 14 20.12 -2.62 7.84
C LYS A 14 21.62 -2.38 7.89
N HIS A 15 22.45 -3.35 7.46
CA HIS A 15 23.90 -3.25 7.59
C HIS A 15 24.59 -2.73 6.31
N GLU A 16 23.94 -2.89 5.14
CA GLU A 16 24.51 -2.49 3.86
C GLU A 16 24.13 -1.03 3.50
N GLU A 17 25.06 -0.10 3.74
CA GLU A 17 24.82 1.34 3.49
C GLU A 17 24.59 1.68 2.01
N TRP A 18 25.22 0.94 1.08
CA TRP A 18 25.09 1.18 -0.36
C TRP A 18 23.69 0.84 -0.89
N LEU A 19 22.96 -0.09 -0.24
CA LEU A 19 21.64 -0.56 -0.69
C LEU A 19 20.50 0.32 -0.15
N SER A 20 20.55 0.72 1.12
CA SER A 20 19.44 1.39 1.79
C SER A 20 19.85 2.49 2.77
N ARG A 21 21.07 3.01 2.69
CA ARG A 21 21.70 3.88 3.69
C ARG A 21 21.81 3.26 5.09
N GLY A 22 21.71 1.95 5.19
CA GLY A 22 21.86 1.22 6.46
C GLY A 22 20.77 1.55 7.48
N VAL A 23 21.17 1.86 8.70
CA VAL A 23 20.26 2.22 9.82
C VAL A 23 19.66 3.63 9.65
N LYS A 24 20.24 4.46 8.78
CA LYS A 24 19.79 5.84 8.55
C LYS A 24 18.46 5.83 7.78
N ASN A 25 17.49 6.62 8.25
CA ASN A 25 16.22 6.76 7.57
C ASN A 25 16.40 7.45 6.22
N VAL A 26 15.76 6.94 5.18
CA VAL A 26 15.65 7.62 3.90
C VAL A 26 14.46 8.56 3.98
N ILE A 27 14.73 9.85 4.08
CA ILE A 27 13.73 10.91 4.21
C ILE A 27 13.64 11.66 2.86
N GLY A 28 12.45 12.20 2.55
CA GLY A 28 12.24 13.03 1.35
C GLY A 28 12.10 12.20 0.08
N LEU A 29 11.52 11.03 0.16
CA LEU A 29 11.12 10.25 -1.02
C LEU A 29 10.11 11.05 -1.83
N LYS A 30 10.33 11.18 -3.14
CA LYS A 30 9.37 11.84 -4.03
C LYS A 30 8.04 11.09 -3.97
N ARG A 31 6.99 11.79 -3.56
CA ARG A 31 5.62 11.28 -3.52
C ARG A 31 4.89 11.58 -4.83
N PRO A 32 4.00 10.71 -5.30
CA PRO A 32 3.11 11.03 -6.42
C PRO A 32 2.05 12.06 -6.06
N ALA A 33 1.69 12.18 -4.78
CA ALA A 33 0.82 13.23 -4.24
C ALA A 33 1.65 14.41 -3.70
N PRO A 34 1.15 15.64 -3.81
CA PRO A 34 1.81 16.83 -3.25
C PRO A 34 1.95 16.70 -1.73
N TYR A 35 2.96 17.34 -1.16
CA TYR A 35 3.07 17.43 0.30
C TYR A 35 2.00 18.36 0.87
N GLU A 36 1.56 18.10 2.09
CA GLU A 36 0.61 18.92 2.81
C GLU A 36 1.09 20.39 2.90
N ILE A 37 2.39 20.59 3.10
CA ILE A 37 3.02 21.91 3.18
C ILE A 37 2.90 22.67 1.85
N ASP A 38 3.09 21.98 0.71
CA ASP A 38 2.99 22.59 -0.61
C ASP A 38 1.55 23.07 -0.89
N LEU A 39 0.55 22.31 -0.42
CA LEU A 39 -0.85 22.68 -0.54
C LEU A 39 -1.20 23.88 0.36
N GLN A 40 -0.68 23.89 1.60
CA GLN A 40 -0.90 24.98 2.55
C GLN A 40 -0.32 26.31 2.08
N THR A 41 0.69 26.30 1.25
CA THR A 41 1.31 27.49 0.65
C THR A 41 0.73 27.87 -0.71
N SER A 42 -0.08 27.00 -1.32
CA SER A 42 -0.63 27.21 -2.66
C SER A 42 -1.86 28.12 -2.66
N PRO A 43 -1.83 29.27 -3.35
CA PRO A 43 -2.94 30.22 -3.36
C PRO A 43 -4.26 29.64 -3.87
N TRP A 44 -4.20 28.76 -4.90
CA TRP A 44 -5.38 28.12 -5.44
C TRP A 44 -6.09 27.22 -4.43
N PHE A 45 -5.32 26.50 -3.59
CA PHE A 45 -5.87 25.62 -2.56
C PHE A 45 -6.48 26.41 -1.40
N ILE A 46 -5.80 27.47 -0.97
CA ILE A 46 -6.33 28.38 0.07
C ILE A 46 -7.65 29.00 -0.37
N ASN A 47 -7.73 29.52 -1.60
CA ASN A 47 -8.96 30.09 -2.16
C ASN A 47 -10.07 29.05 -2.27
N LEU A 48 -9.74 27.81 -2.59
CA LEU A 48 -10.69 26.70 -2.65
C LEU A 48 -11.29 26.42 -1.26
N VAL A 49 -10.44 26.31 -0.24
CA VAL A 49 -10.86 26.08 1.14
C VAL A 49 -11.71 27.24 1.67
N GLU A 50 -11.29 28.48 1.40
CA GLU A 50 -12.05 29.68 1.78
C GLU A 50 -13.45 29.68 1.14
N LYS A 51 -13.55 29.34 -0.14
CA LYS A 51 -14.85 29.26 -0.85
C LYS A 51 -15.76 28.18 -0.28
N PHE A 52 -15.22 27.00 0.06
CA PHE A 52 -16.02 25.90 0.62
C PHE A 52 -16.43 26.12 2.07
N HIS A 53 -15.68 26.93 2.83
CA HIS A 53 -15.93 27.16 4.25
C HIS A 53 -16.29 28.62 4.56
N SER A 54 -16.75 29.38 3.56
CA SER A 54 -17.16 30.79 3.71
C SER A 54 -18.12 30.99 4.89
N ALA A 55 -19.13 30.11 5.02
CA ALA A 55 -20.10 30.17 6.10
C ALA A 55 -19.47 30.05 7.53
N LYS A 56 -18.39 29.33 7.70
CA LYS A 56 -17.64 29.27 8.97
C LYS A 56 -16.78 30.50 9.19
N LEU A 57 -16.22 31.05 8.14
CA LEU A 57 -15.38 32.24 8.19
C LEU A 57 -16.17 33.51 8.46
N ASP A 58 -17.46 33.56 8.03
CA ASP A 58 -18.37 34.67 8.27
C ASP A 58 -18.89 34.74 9.72
N LEU A 59 -18.68 33.66 10.51
CA LEU A 59 -19.01 33.62 11.94
C LEU A 59 -17.89 34.20 12.82
N ALA A 60 -16.72 34.49 12.26
CA ALA A 60 -15.61 35.06 13.00
C ALA A 60 -15.87 36.52 13.38
N ASN A 61 -15.66 36.85 14.66
CA ASN A 61 -15.92 38.18 15.19
C ASN A 61 -14.76 39.18 14.97
N SER A 62 -13.57 38.67 14.62
CA SER A 62 -12.38 39.50 14.37
C SER A 62 -11.55 38.97 13.18
N LEU A 63 -10.74 39.87 12.59
CA LEU A 63 -9.85 39.49 11.47
C LEU A 63 -8.78 38.49 11.89
N SER A 64 -8.29 38.57 13.12
CA SER A 64 -7.32 37.63 13.66
C SER A 64 -7.95 36.22 13.82
N GLU A 65 -9.14 36.16 14.40
CA GLU A 65 -9.88 34.91 14.57
C GLU A 65 -10.22 34.25 13.21
N ARG A 66 -10.59 35.05 12.21
CA ARG A 66 -10.82 34.56 10.84
C ARG A 66 -9.57 33.94 10.22
N GLN A 67 -8.39 34.56 10.42
CA GLN A 67 -7.12 34.01 9.93
C GLN A 67 -6.74 32.71 10.63
N ASP A 68 -6.94 32.61 11.92
CA ASP A 68 -6.64 31.40 12.69
C ASP A 68 -7.55 30.24 12.27
N ILE A 69 -8.84 30.50 12.10
CA ILE A 69 -9.82 29.52 11.58
C ILE A 69 -9.43 29.09 10.16
N LEU A 70 -9.09 30.02 9.28
CA LEU A 70 -8.68 29.70 7.91
C LEU A 70 -7.42 28.82 7.90
N ASN A 71 -6.41 29.14 8.69
CA ASN A 71 -5.18 28.36 8.79
C ASN A 71 -5.46 26.92 9.26
N GLN A 72 -6.30 26.75 10.28
CA GLN A 72 -6.71 25.42 10.74
C GLN A 72 -7.46 24.65 9.67
N LEU A 73 -8.41 25.28 8.98
CA LEU A 73 -9.18 24.67 7.90
C LEU A 73 -8.26 24.25 6.73
N VAL A 74 -7.26 25.06 6.40
CA VAL A 74 -6.29 24.73 5.34
C VAL A 74 -5.42 23.55 5.75
N ILE A 75 -4.99 23.45 7.00
CA ILE A 75 -4.22 22.32 7.52
C ILE A 75 -5.06 21.03 7.46
N ASP A 76 -6.28 21.08 7.96
CA ASP A 76 -7.18 19.92 7.97
C ASP A 76 -7.54 19.48 6.53
N ALA A 77 -7.91 20.43 5.69
CA ALA A 77 -8.25 20.17 4.30
C ALA A 77 -7.07 19.59 3.50
N SER A 78 -5.85 20.10 3.70
CA SER A 78 -4.64 19.58 3.04
C SER A 78 -4.37 18.13 3.43
N SER A 79 -4.50 17.80 4.71
CA SER A 79 -4.36 16.43 5.22
C SER A 79 -5.40 15.48 4.61
N VAL A 80 -6.67 15.90 4.57
CA VAL A 80 -7.74 15.10 3.97
C VAL A 80 -7.53 14.91 2.47
N TYR A 81 -7.16 15.98 1.76
CA TYR A 81 -6.90 15.92 0.32
C TYR A 81 -5.78 14.94 -0.04
N VAL A 82 -4.65 15.00 0.66
CA VAL A 82 -3.53 14.09 0.43
C VAL A 82 -3.93 12.63 0.73
N LYS A 83 -4.65 12.40 1.83
CA LYS A 83 -5.17 11.05 2.16
C LYS A 83 -6.12 10.54 1.09
N LEU A 84 -6.99 11.38 0.54
CA LEU A 84 -7.88 11.01 -0.57
C LEU A 84 -7.12 10.70 -1.85
N CYS A 85 -6.07 11.45 -2.18
CA CYS A 85 -5.20 11.15 -3.33
C CYS A 85 -4.54 9.78 -3.19
N PHE A 86 -3.99 9.46 -2.03
CA PHE A 86 -3.42 8.14 -1.76
C PHE A 86 -4.47 7.03 -1.78
N ALA A 87 -5.63 7.26 -1.15
CA ALA A 87 -6.73 6.30 -1.17
C ALA A 87 -7.21 6.02 -2.60
N GLY A 88 -7.35 7.03 -3.44
CA GLY A 88 -7.69 6.89 -4.85
C GLY A 88 -6.64 6.09 -5.62
N MET A 89 -5.35 6.40 -5.43
CA MET A 89 -4.26 5.66 -6.06
C MET A 89 -4.25 4.19 -5.61
N PHE A 90 -4.42 3.91 -4.34
CA PHE A 90 -4.46 2.55 -3.81
C PHE A 90 -5.67 1.78 -4.33
N LEU A 91 -6.83 2.43 -4.39
CA LEU A 91 -8.05 1.85 -4.95
C LEU A 91 -7.86 1.45 -6.41
N VAL A 92 -7.24 2.29 -7.23
CA VAL A 92 -6.93 1.96 -8.63
C VAL A 92 -6.03 0.72 -8.73
N VAL A 93 -4.97 0.64 -7.92
CA VAL A 93 -4.07 -0.53 -7.91
C VAL A 93 -4.83 -1.79 -7.48
N VAL A 94 -5.67 -1.71 -6.46
CA VAL A 94 -6.50 -2.85 -5.99
C VAL A 94 -7.45 -3.30 -7.09
N ILE A 95 -8.13 -2.39 -7.78
CA ILE A 95 -9.03 -2.73 -8.90
C ILE A 95 -8.26 -3.44 -10.02
N ILE A 96 -7.08 -2.93 -10.40
CA ILE A 96 -6.23 -3.56 -11.41
C ILE A 96 -5.84 -4.97 -10.98
N LEU A 97 -5.40 -5.16 -9.74
CA LEU A 97 -5.04 -6.47 -9.21
C LEU A 97 -6.23 -7.42 -9.17
N LEU A 98 -7.42 -6.96 -8.77
CA LEU A 98 -8.64 -7.76 -8.80
C LEU A 98 -8.98 -8.21 -10.23
N ILE A 99 -8.91 -7.34 -11.22
CA ILE A 99 -9.18 -7.68 -12.61
C ILE A 99 -8.17 -8.72 -13.12
N ILE A 100 -6.88 -8.53 -12.83
CA ILE A 100 -5.82 -9.46 -13.24
C ILE A 100 -6.03 -10.83 -12.59
N THR A 101 -6.29 -10.88 -11.28
CA THR A 101 -6.52 -12.11 -10.52
C THR A 101 -7.77 -12.83 -11.03
N GLN A 102 -8.86 -12.09 -11.26
CA GLN A 102 -10.08 -12.65 -11.81
C GLN A 102 -9.84 -13.31 -13.18
N LYS A 103 -9.18 -12.60 -14.10
CA LYS A 103 -8.82 -13.15 -15.41
C LYS A 103 -7.90 -14.37 -15.30
N ALA A 104 -6.92 -14.33 -14.38
CA ALA A 104 -6.02 -15.46 -14.15
C ALA A 104 -6.78 -16.70 -13.64
N LEU A 105 -7.72 -16.53 -12.70
CA LEU A 105 -8.51 -17.63 -12.15
C LEU A 105 -9.42 -18.31 -13.19
N TYR A 106 -9.98 -17.55 -14.13
CA TYR A 106 -10.82 -18.10 -15.19
C TYR A 106 -10.04 -18.59 -16.43
N SER A 107 -8.74 -18.35 -16.47
CA SER A 107 -7.86 -18.80 -17.55
C SER A 107 -7.60 -20.34 -17.50
N PRO A 108 -7.04 -20.94 -18.57
CA PRO A 108 -6.56 -22.32 -18.53
C PRO A 108 -5.54 -22.57 -17.41
N TRP A 109 -4.72 -21.56 -17.12
CA TRP A 109 -3.76 -21.59 -16.02
C TRP A 109 -4.45 -21.71 -14.65
N GLY A 110 -5.50 -20.94 -14.38
CA GLY A 110 -6.24 -21.01 -13.13
C GLY A 110 -6.97 -22.36 -12.96
N ARG A 111 -7.47 -22.97 -14.05
CA ARG A 111 -8.03 -24.34 -13.99
C ARG A 111 -6.97 -25.37 -13.62
N MET A 112 -5.78 -25.27 -14.23
CA MET A 112 -4.65 -26.13 -13.89
C MET A 112 -4.24 -25.99 -12.43
N MET A 113 -4.22 -24.76 -11.89
CA MET A 113 -3.87 -24.51 -10.49
C MET A 113 -4.87 -25.12 -9.51
N ARG A 114 -6.17 -25.09 -9.83
CA ARG A 114 -7.19 -25.76 -9.04
C ARG A 114 -7.01 -27.27 -9.06
N ALA A 115 -6.71 -27.86 -10.21
CA ALA A 115 -6.42 -29.29 -10.31
C ALA A 115 -5.20 -29.71 -9.48
N ILE A 116 -4.13 -28.92 -9.48
CA ILE A 116 -2.95 -29.15 -8.64
C ILE A 116 -3.29 -29.06 -7.15
N ARG A 117 -4.10 -28.08 -6.74
CA ARG A 117 -4.56 -27.92 -5.36
C ARG A 117 -5.40 -29.11 -4.89
N ASP A 118 -6.27 -29.63 -5.76
CA ASP A 118 -7.19 -30.70 -5.42
C ASP A 118 -6.49 -32.07 -5.37
N ASN A 119 -5.54 -32.34 -6.30
CA ASN A 119 -4.71 -33.53 -6.27
C ASN A 119 -3.38 -33.31 -7.01
N GLU A 120 -2.31 -33.08 -6.25
CA GLU A 120 -0.98 -32.80 -6.76
C GLU A 120 -0.36 -34.02 -7.49
N GLU A 121 -0.55 -35.23 -6.94
CA GLU A 121 -0.02 -36.46 -7.52
C GLU A 121 -0.66 -36.77 -8.87
N ALA A 122 -1.97 -36.63 -8.97
CA ALA A 122 -2.68 -36.85 -10.22
C ALA A 122 -2.27 -35.81 -11.29
N ALA A 123 -2.12 -34.54 -10.92
CA ALA A 123 -1.66 -33.51 -11.82
C ALA A 123 -0.24 -33.77 -12.35
N ASN A 124 0.65 -34.28 -11.48
CA ASN A 124 2.02 -34.66 -11.83
C ASN A 124 2.02 -35.88 -12.78
N ALA A 125 1.20 -36.89 -12.49
CA ALA A 125 1.04 -38.07 -13.36
C ALA A 125 0.55 -37.71 -14.78
N MET A 126 -0.24 -36.64 -14.89
CA MET A 126 -0.68 -36.10 -16.20
C MET A 126 0.38 -35.21 -16.88
N GLY A 127 1.63 -35.25 -16.43
CA GLY A 127 2.75 -34.55 -17.04
C GLY A 127 2.83 -33.05 -16.72
N LYS A 128 2.11 -32.57 -15.69
CA LYS A 128 2.20 -31.16 -15.26
C LYS A 128 3.36 -30.99 -14.31
N ASN A 129 4.22 -29.99 -14.56
CA ASN A 129 5.32 -29.68 -13.66
C ASN A 129 4.82 -28.86 -12.47
N VAL A 130 4.41 -29.54 -11.41
CA VAL A 130 3.82 -28.95 -10.20
C VAL A 130 4.78 -27.99 -9.51
N VAL A 131 6.05 -28.36 -9.38
CA VAL A 131 7.09 -27.54 -8.74
C VAL A 131 7.25 -26.19 -9.44
N LYS A 132 7.28 -26.21 -10.78
CA LYS A 132 7.37 -24.97 -11.57
C LYS A 132 6.16 -24.06 -11.35
N GLN A 133 4.97 -24.65 -11.23
CA GLN A 133 3.75 -23.88 -11.00
C GLN A 133 3.70 -23.27 -9.60
N HIS A 134 4.09 -24.01 -8.58
CA HIS A 134 4.21 -23.48 -7.22
C HIS A 134 5.24 -22.34 -7.14
N LEU A 135 6.39 -22.47 -7.82
CA LEU A 135 7.39 -21.41 -7.89
C LEU A 135 6.83 -20.15 -8.58
N LEU A 136 6.09 -20.32 -9.66
CA LEU A 136 5.49 -19.21 -10.40
C LEU A 136 4.48 -18.44 -9.55
N ILE A 137 3.61 -19.15 -8.81
CA ILE A 137 2.67 -18.51 -7.86
C ILE A 137 3.42 -17.76 -6.77
N PHE A 138 4.46 -18.37 -6.22
CA PHE A 138 5.27 -17.74 -5.18
C PHE A 138 5.91 -16.44 -5.68
N ILE A 139 6.47 -16.44 -6.90
CA ILE A 139 7.05 -15.24 -7.52
C ILE A 139 5.99 -14.17 -7.74
N LEU A 140 4.83 -14.53 -8.31
CA LEU A 140 3.74 -13.58 -8.55
C LEU A 140 3.20 -12.98 -7.25
N GLY A 141 2.99 -13.82 -6.23
CA GLY A 141 2.54 -13.38 -4.91
C GLY A 141 3.55 -12.42 -4.26
N SER A 142 4.84 -12.76 -4.32
CA SER A 142 5.91 -11.91 -3.80
C SER A 142 6.00 -10.56 -4.52
N ALA A 143 5.78 -10.54 -5.84
CA ALA A 143 5.75 -9.31 -6.62
C ALA A 143 4.59 -8.39 -6.19
N ILE A 144 3.39 -8.93 -5.97
CA ILE A 144 2.24 -8.16 -5.49
C ILE A 144 2.50 -7.58 -4.09
N VAL A 145 3.07 -8.38 -3.18
CA VAL A 145 3.46 -7.91 -1.84
C VAL A 145 4.53 -6.82 -1.93
N GLY A 146 5.48 -6.93 -2.87
CA GLY A 146 6.47 -5.89 -3.14
C GLY A 146 5.85 -4.56 -3.57
N ILE A 147 4.84 -4.60 -4.44
CA ILE A 147 4.07 -3.40 -4.86
C ILE A 147 3.37 -2.78 -3.64
N ALA A 148 2.70 -3.58 -2.81
CA ALA A 148 2.04 -3.10 -1.60
C ALA A 148 3.03 -2.45 -0.61
N GLY A 149 4.22 -3.04 -0.45
CA GLY A 149 5.29 -2.47 0.37
C GLY A 149 5.79 -1.13 -0.17
N ALA A 150 5.98 -0.99 -1.48
CA ALA A 150 6.36 0.27 -2.11
C ALA A 150 5.29 1.36 -1.92
N MET A 151 4.01 1.00 -2.02
CA MET A 151 2.90 1.92 -1.78
C MET A 151 2.88 2.42 -0.33
N LEU A 152 3.13 1.53 0.64
CA LEU A 152 3.20 1.88 2.06
C LEU A 152 4.34 2.89 2.33
N VAL A 153 5.54 2.61 1.82
CA VAL A 153 6.71 3.50 1.95
C VAL A 153 6.45 4.85 1.30
N THR A 154 5.76 4.88 0.16
CA THR A 154 5.43 6.11 -0.55
C THR A 154 4.44 6.97 0.24
N GLN A 155 3.47 6.34 0.91
CA GLN A 155 2.51 7.04 1.77
C GLN A 155 3.19 7.65 2.99
N ASP A 156 4.07 6.88 3.65
CA ASP A 156 4.80 7.36 4.82
C ASP A 156 5.83 8.45 4.45
N GLY A 157 6.30 8.47 3.19
CA GLY A 157 7.36 9.38 2.70
C GLY A 157 8.71 9.18 3.38
N LEU A 158 8.84 8.08 4.10
CA LEU A 158 9.95 7.73 4.97
C LEU A 158 10.18 6.22 4.87
N PHE A 159 11.38 5.82 4.57
CA PHE A 159 11.79 4.42 4.67
C PHE A 159 12.70 4.22 5.88
N THR A 160 12.20 3.45 6.85
CA THR A 160 12.96 3.06 8.05
C THR A 160 12.97 1.54 8.15
N PRO A 161 14.08 0.88 7.88
CA PRO A 161 14.16 -0.59 7.93
C PRO A 161 13.77 -1.21 9.28
N GLY A 162 13.91 -0.43 10.38
CA GLY A 162 13.56 -0.86 11.73
C GLY A 162 12.08 -0.78 12.09
N SER A 163 11.28 0.00 11.37
CA SER A 163 9.86 0.20 11.65
C SER A 163 8.99 -0.98 11.22
N TYR A 164 9.43 -1.71 10.21
CA TYR A 164 8.68 -2.84 9.67
C TYR A 164 9.02 -4.11 10.45
N ARG A 165 8.17 -4.44 11.42
CA ARG A 165 8.26 -5.68 12.21
C ARG A 165 7.51 -6.79 11.48
N PRO A 166 8.20 -7.83 10.94
CA PRO A 166 7.56 -8.89 10.15
C PRO A 166 6.39 -9.56 10.87
N MET A 167 6.54 -9.83 12.17
CA MET A 167 5.52 -10.49 12.98
C MET A 167 4.18 -9.74 13.02
N ARG A 168 4.21 -8.42 13.18
CA ARG A 168 3.00 -7.60 13.27
C ARG A 168 2.22 -7.62 11.95
N TYR A 169 2.91 -7.45 10.84
CA TYR A 169 2.26 -7.44 9.52
C TYR A 169 1.77 -8.82 9.11
N THR A 170 2.54 -9.87 9.39
CA THR A 170 2.12 -11.26 9.13
C THR A 170 0.86 -11.60 9.90
N PHE A 171 0.79 -11.22 11.18
CA PHE A 171 -0.41 -11.46 12.00
C PHE A 171 -1.64 -10.73 11.45
N LEU A 172 -1.51 -9.45 11.08
CA LEU A 172 -2.60 -8.68 10.47
C LEU A 172 -3.09 -9.31 9.17
N ILE A 173 -2.18 -9.76 8.30
CA ILE A 173 -2.54 -10.44 7.05
C ILE A 173 -3.30 -11.75 7.34
N TRP A 174 -2.84 -12.53 8.33
CA TRP A 174 -3.54 -13.74 8.74
C TRP A 174 -4.98 -13.47 9.21
N VAL A 175 -5.15 -12.46 10.06
CA VAL A 175 -6.48 -12.06 10.51
C VAL A 175 -7.36 -11.65 9.33
N MET A 176 -6.84 -10.85 8.39
CA MET A 176 -7.58 -10.46 7.20
C MET A 176 -7.99 -11.64 6.33
N VAL A 177 -7.09 -12.61 6.12
CA VAL A 177 -7.37 -13.82 5.32
C VAL A 177 -8.40 -14.72 6.01
N ILE A 178 -8.36 -14.84 7.35
CA ILE A 178 -9.31 -15.64 8.10
C ILE A 178 -10.70 -14.99 8.06
N VAL A 179 -10.79 -13.69 8.26
CA VAL A 179 -12.05 -12.94 8.26
C VAL A 179 -12.65 -12.84 6.87
N GLY A 180 -11.83 -12.62 5.84
CA GLY A 180 -12.26 -12.51 4.45
C GLY A 180 -12.60 -13.85 3.79
N GLY A 181 -12.16 -14.97 4.37
CA GLY A 181 -12.35 -16.31 3.81
C GLY A 181 -11.30 -16.68 2.75
N SER A 182 -10.62 -17.79 2.99
CA SER A 182 -9.63 -18.31 2.04
C SER A 182 -10.34 -18.92 0.81
N GLY A 183 -9.99 -18.46 -0.37
CA GLY A 183 -10.47 -19.00 -1.65
C GLY A 183 -11.61 -18.23 -2.31
N ASN A 184 -12.09 -17.16 -1.69
CA ASN A 184 -13.01 -16.22 -2.32
C ASN A 184 -12.26 -14.92 -2.68
N ASN A 185 -12.41 -14.46 -3.93
CA ASN A 185 -11.73 -13.24 -4.41
C ASN A 185 -12.42 -11.94 -3.95
N PHE A 186 -13.62 -12.05 -3.39
CA PHE A 186 -14.47 -10.95 -2.91
C PHE A 186 -14.74 -11.01 -1.40
N GLY A 187 -14.16 -12.00 -0.70
CA GLY A 187 -14.31 -12.17 0.73
C GLY A 187 -13.24 -11.49 1.56
#